data_7d889c554aa56d271d8a57393e29fd70
#
_entry.id   7d889c554aa56d271d8a57393e29fd70
#
_cell.length_a   1.000
_cell.length_b   1.000
_cell.length_c   1.000
_cell.angle_alpha   90.00
_cell.angle_beta   90.00
_cell.angle_gamma   90.00
#
_symmetry.space_group_name_H-M   'P 1'
#
loop_
_entity.id
_entity.type
_entity.pdbx_description
1 polymer ?
#
loop_
_entity_poly.entity_id
_entity_poly.type
_entity_poly.pdbx_seq_one_letter_code
_entity_poly.pdbx_strand_id
1 'polypeptide(L)'
;MLPPIRDLARRTLETPFGRLVRHFLVRLVRGGLDAASTEVELGVGALLGLLAMPGAFTCFIVIDKYSSFLSWYRGRFHQDYLLVSLPDKYLFLALAMTVTGIVTVLKWDKILPDPQDYLNLAPLPIRSRTVLLANATAIAVAVLVFAVDVNAVPVVFFPFFVTGAAQTGVGWFVQFAATHAACVMLATIFTFCAVFALLGTLSALLPREAFRACSSWVRAVFLVAFLMLLVSGFTGPQAFLRQLQAHPDSPVRFLPSLWFLGLYQSLQQRATPALAELARMCLPGGGLAFGLMVGSYALGYRRRFAAVLEGGRRPSDQRVFALLLRFLDLFSARASGFERACHRFTVRALLRNEAHRVSLAVALGLGWLAAYQNGALRAPFATAYLLVLGLRVGFELPAGAAAAWIFRATLDPRENETLPAARR
;
A
#
# COMPACT_ATOMS: atom_id res chain seq x y z
N MET A 1 20.69 -9.11 -38.89
CA MET A 1 19.40 -8.43 -38.60
C MET A 1 18.81 -9.06 -37.36
N LEU A 2 18.69 -8.32 -36.27
CA LEU A 2 18.00 -8.76 -35.05
C LEU A 2 16.49 -8.82 -35.35
N PRO A 3 15.77 -9.89 -35.00
CA PRO A 3 14.32 -9.96 -35.20
C PRO A 3 13.64 -8.80 -34.45
N PRO A 4 12.56 -8.23 -35.01
CA PRO A 4 11.87 -7.14 -34.37
C PRO A 4 11.42 -7.56 -32.97
N ILE A 5 11.60 -6.68 -31.99
CA ILE A 5 11.34 -6.92 -30.55
C ILE A 5 9.94 -7.52 -30.32
N ARG A 6 8.96 -7.20 -31.19
CA ARG A 6 7.61 -7.78 -31.16
C ARG A 6 7.57 -9.28 -31.41
N ASP A 7 8.39 -9.81 -32.31
CA ASP A 7 8.40 -11.26 -32.63
C ASP A 7 9.13 -12.06 -31.56
N LEU A 8 10.15 -11.48 -30.93
CA LEU A 8 10.83 -12.07 -29.78
C LEU A 8 9.87 -12.16 -28.56
N ALA A 9 9.14 -11.06 -28.29
CA ALA A 9 8.14 -11.03 -27.22
C ALA A 9 6.98 -12.02 -27.46
N ARG A 10 6.50 -12.16 -28.70
CA ARG A 10 5.49 -13.17 -29.07
C ARG A 10 6.00 -14.60 -28.83
N ARG A 11 7.18 -14.93 -29.32
CA ARG A 11 7.77 -16.26 -29.14
C ARG A 11 8.02 -16.63 -27.68
N THR A 12 8.47 -15.67 -26.85
CA THR A 12 8.66 -15.92 -25.41
C THR A 12 7.35 -16.11 -24.67
N LEU A 13 6.28 -15.38 -25.04
CA LEU A 13 4.94 -15.54 -24.45
C LEU A 13 4.23 -16.85 -24.85
N GLU A 14 4.62 -17.47 -25.97
CA GLU A 14 4.08 -18.75 -26.43
C GLU A 14 4.70 -19.95 -25.73
N THR A 15 5.83 -19.78 -25.05
CA THR A 15 6.43 -20.84 -24.23
C THR A 15 5.54 -21.19 -23.03
N PRO A 16 5.59 -22.44 -22.52
CA PRO A 16 4.85 -22.82 -21.31
C PRO A 16 5.11 -21.89 -20.12
N PHE A 17 6.35 -21.44 -19.96
CA PHE A 17 6.77 -20.49 -18.95
C PHE A 17 6.11 -19.11 -19.18
N GLY A 18 6.14 -18.58 -20.39
CA GLY A 18 5.53 -17.31 -20.75
C GLY A 18 4.01 -17.29 -20.56
N ARG A 19 3.33 -18.41 -20.88
CA ARG A 19 1.89 -18.55 -20.61
C ARG A 19 1.57 -18.51 -19.12
N LEU A 20 2.40 -19.15 -18.28
CA LEU A 20 2.25 -19.07 -16.82
C LEU A 20 2.49 -17.65 -16.29
N VAL A 21 3.54 -16.96 -16.75
CA VAL A 21 3.80 -15.56 -16.38
C VAL A 21 2.61 -14.69 -16.75
N ARG A 22 2.07 -14.82 -17.97
CA ARG A 22 0.88 -14.09 -18.41
C ARG A 22 -0.34 -14.40 -17.54
N HIS A 23 -0.57 -15.67 -17.19
CA HIS A 23 -1.66 -16.06 -16.31
C HIS A 23 -1.57 -15.36 -14.95
N PHE A 24 -0.38 -15.39 -14.31
CA PHE A 24 -0.18 -14.75 -13.01
C PHE A 24 -0.26 -13.22 -13.10
N LEU A 25 0.22 -12.58 -14.17
CA LEU A 25 0.06 -11.16 -14.41
C LEU A 25 -1.41 -10.76 -14.53
N VAL A 26 -2.17 -11.46 -15.36
CA VAL A 26 -3.61 -11.20 -15.52
C VAL A 26 -4.35 -11.36 -14.19
N ARG A 27 -3.99 -12.36 -13.40
CA ARG A 27 -4.57 -12.58 -12.06
C ARG A 27 -4.26 -11.42 -11.11
N LEU A 28 -3.00 -10.94 -11.07
CA LEU A 28 -2.60 -9.81 -10.24
C LEU A 28 -3.37 -8.53 -10.59
N VAL A 29 -3.61 -8.31 -11.88
CA VAL A 29 -4.35 -7.14 -12.35
C VAL A 29 -5.86 -7.31 -12.14
N ARG A 30 -6.47 -8.39 -12.65
CA ARG A 30 -7.92 -8.63 -12.58
C ARG A 30 -8.42 -8.95 -11.18
N GLY A 31 -7.70 -9.72 -10.40
CA GLY A 31 -8.08 -10.06 -9.02
C GLY A 31 -8.22 -8.85 -8.08
N GLY A 32 -8.02 -7.62 -8.59
CA GLY A 32 -8.32 -6.38 -7.91
C GLY A 32 -9.69 -5.80 -8.26
N LEU A 33 -10.30 -6.27 -9.35
CA LEU A 33 -11.56 -5.75 -9.87
C LEU A 33 -12.76 -6.59 -9.40
N ASP A 34 -12.57 -7.86 -9.09
CA ASP A 34 -13.65 -8.78 -8.66
C ASP A 34 -14.22 -8.46 -7.26
N ALA A 35 -13.56 -7.62 -6.46
CA ALA A 35 -14.07 -7.17 -5.16
C ALA A 35 -15.08 -6.02 -5.27
N ALA A 36 -15.12 -5.33 -6.39
CA ALA A 36 -16.13 -4.32 -6.73
C ALA A 36 -17.14 -4.97 -7.68
N SER A 37 -18.09 -5.70 -7.13
CA SER A 37 -19.25 -6.26 -7.84
C SER A 37 -20.23 -5.16 -8.24
N THR A 38 -19.80 -4.26 -9.09
CA THR A 38 -20.64 -3.33 -9.83
C THR A 38 -20.01 -3.15 -11.20
N GLU A 39 -20.66 -3.61 -12.20
CA GLU A 39 -20.73 -3.39 -13.64
C GLU A 39 -19.71 -2.46 -14.36
N VAL A 40 -18.67 -1.95 -13.70
CA VAL A 40 -17.64 -1.16 -14.33
C VAL A 40 -16.38 -2.02 -14.46
N GLU A 41 -16.24 -2.70 -15.60
CA GLU A 41 -14.93 -3.20 -16.05
C GLU A 41 -14.01 -1.98 -16.28
N LEU A 42 -13.39 -1.50 -15.21
CA LEU A 42 -12.29 -0.54 -15.34
C LEU A 42 -11.20 -1.21 -16.19
N GLY A 43 -11.07 -0.76 -17.42
CA GLY A 43 -9.99 -1.23 -18.29
C GLY A 43 -8.62 -1.01 -17.62
N VAL A 44 -7.65 -1.84 -17.95
CA VAL A 44 -6.27 -1.73 -17.42
C VAL A 44 -5.73 -0.31 -17.54
N GLY A 45 -6.05 0.40 -18.64
CA GLY A 45 -5.67 1.79 -18.84
C GLY A 45 -6.25 2.77 -17.81
N ALA A 46 -7.51 2.57 -17.40
CA ALA A 46 -8.13 3.41 -16.37
C ALA A 46 -7.50 3.16 -14.99
N LEU A 47 -7.12 1.91 -14.69
CA LEU A 47 -6.41 1.58 -13.45
C LEU A 47 -5.03 2.24 -13.41
N LEU A 48 -4.26 2.16 -14.49
CA LEU A 48 -2.95 2.82 -14.62
C LEU A 48 -3.13 4.35 -14.52
N GLY A 49 -4.09 4.94 -15.22
CA GLY A 49 -4.38 6.37 -15.09
C GLY A 49 -4.71 6.80 -13.66
N LEU A 50 -5.48 5.99 -12.91
CA LEU A 50 -5.80 6.25 -11.52
C LEU A 50 -4.56 6.20 -10.61
N LEU A 51 -3.65 5.27 -10.85
CA LEU A 51 -2.42 5.12 -10.08
C LEU A 51 -1.41 6.22 -10.35
N ALA A 52 -1.37 6.77 -11.57
CA ALA A 52 -0.52 7.92 -11.93
C ALA A 52 -1.07 9.26 -11.40
N MET A 53 -2.38 9.36 -11.09
CA MET A 53 -3.02 10.61 -10.65
C MET A 53 -2.36 11.28 -9.44
N PRO A 54 -1.98 10.59 -8.35
CA PRO A 54 -1.35 11.25 -7.21
C PRO A 54 -0.06 11.98 -7.59
N GLY A 55 0.76 11.37 -8.45
CA GLY A 55 1.99 11.99 -8.98
C GLY A 55 1.70 13.22 -9.83
N ALA A 56 0.74 13.12 -10.75
CA ALA A 56 0.33 14.23 -11.61
C ALA A 56 -0.26 15.40 -10.80
N PHE A 57 -1.14 15.10 -9.85
CA PHE A 57 -1.74 16.11 -8.97
C PHE A 57 -0.68 16.83 -8.12
N THR A 58 0.30 16.08 -7.59
CA THR A 58 1.40 16.67 -6.82
C THR A 58 2.27 17.56 -7.70
N CYS A 59 2.55 17.19 -8.95
CA CYS A 59 3.23 18.05 -9.90
C CYS A 59 2.47 19.35 -10.13
N PHE A 60 1.14 19.27 -10.25
CA PHE A 60 0.30 20.46 -10.43
C PHE A 60 0.35 21.41 -9.22
N ILE A 61 0.39 20.88 -8.00
CA ILE A 61 0.57 21.70 -6.78
C ILE A 61 1.95 22.36 -6.76
N VAL A 62 2.99 21.61 -7.14
CA VAL A 62 4.38 22.06 -7.05
C VAL A 62 4.73 23.08 -8.13
N ILE A 63 4.07 23.06 -9.31
CA ILE A 63 4.34 23.99 -10.41
C ILE A 63 4.23 25.45 -10.00
N ASP A 64 3.28 25.80 -9.13
CA ASP A 64 3.08 27.16 -8.63
C ASP A 64 4.35 27.74 -7.98
N LYS A 65 5.14 26.90 -7.33
CA LYS A 65 6.37 27.29 -6.65
C LYS A 65 7.50 27.63 -7.63
N TYR A 66 7.53 27.01 -8.80
CA TYR A 66 8.59 27.13 -9.80
C TYR A 66 8.20 28.01 -10.98
N SER A 67 6.98 28.52 -11.02
CA SER A 67 6.54 29.43 -12.06
C SER A 67 7.32 30.75 -11.98
N SER A 68 8.03 31.11 -13.04
CA SER A 68 8.80 32.35 -13.12
C SER A 68 7.90 33.60 -12.96
N PHE A 69 6.68 33.56 -13.50
CA PHE A 69 5.71 34.63 -13.36
C PHE A 69 5.26 34.82 -11.90
N LEU A 70 4.94 33.73 -11.21
CA LEU A 70 4.52 33.75 -9.81
C LEU A 70 5.68 34.08 -8.86
N SER A 71 6.89 33.65 -9.19
CA SER A 71 8.09 34.03 -8.45
C SER A 71 8.41 35.51 -8.59
N TRP A 72 8.17 36.08 -9.79
CA TRP A 72 8.26 37.52 -10.03
C TRP A 72 7.22 38.28 -9.21
N TYR A 73 5.97 37.90 -9.30
CA TYR A 73 4.87 38.53 -8.57
C TYR A 73 5.06 38.48 -7.04
N ARG A 74 5.63 37.37 -6.52
CA ARG A 74 5.89 37.18 -5.07
C ARG A 74 7.25 37.76 -4.62
N GLY A 75 7.98 38.47 -5.46
CA GLY A 75 9.29 39.06 -5.14
C GLY A 75 10.39 38.04 -4.80
N ARG A 76 10.27 36.80 -5.25
CA ARG A 76 11.22 35.72 -4.99
C ARG A 76 12.32 35.63 -6.06
N PHE A 77 12.84 36.75 -6.50
CA PHE A 77 13.98 36.78 -7.40
C PHE A 77 15.24 36.27 -6.69
N HIS A 78 16.05 35.50 -7.40
CA HIS A 78 17.40 35.04 -6.97
C HIS A 78 17.41 33.90 -5.93
N GLN A 79 16.37 33.09 -5.82
CA GLN A 79 16.42 31.88 -5.00
C GLN A 79 17.23 30.78 -5.71
N ASP A 80 18.08 30.07 -4.96
CA ASP A 80 18.64 28.79 -5.43
C ASP A 80 17.56 27.73 -5.47
N TYR A 81 16.87 27.61 -6.62
CA TYR A 81 15.79 26.64 -6.81
C TYR A 81 16.22 25.19 -6.59
N LEU A 82 17.52 24.89 -6.78
CA LEU A 82 18.04 23.56 -6.52
C LEU A 82 18.08 23.25 -5.00
N LEU A 83 18.33 24.25 -4.18
CA LEU A 83 18.28 24.14 -2.72
C LEU A 83 16.83 24.16 -2.21
N VAL A 84 16.02 25.06 -2.76
CA VAL A 84 14.59 25.19 -2.42
C VAL A 84 13.79 23.93 -2.81
N SER A 85 14.29 23.10 -3.74
CA SER A 85 13.66 21.86 -4.17
C SER A 85 13.80 20.68 -3.17
N LEU A 86 14.55 20.83 -2.07
CA LEU A 86 14.77 19.75 -1.10
C LEU A 86 13.46 19.21 -0.49
N PRO A 87 12.52 20.04 -0.03
CA PRO A 87 11.22 19.55 0.46
C PRO A 87 10.40 18.84 -0.62
N ASP A 88 10.46 19.32 -1.86
CA ASP A 88 9.70 18.73 -2.95
C ASP A 88 10.28 17.38 -3.38
N LYS A 89 11.60 17.23 -3.37
CA LYS A 89 12.26 15.92 -3.55
C LYS A 89 11.80 14.92 -2.50
N TYR A 90 11.71 15.37 -1.24
CA TYR A 90 11.21 14.54 -0.15
C TYR A 90 9.74 14.19 -0.34
N LEU A 91 8.91 15.16 -0.76
CA LEU A 91 7.49 14.94 -1.06
C LEU A 91 7.28 13.86 -2.12
N PHE A 92 8.00 13.89 -3.25
CA PHE A 92 7.88 12.87 -4.29
C PHE A 92 8.38 11.50 -3.84
N LEU A 93 9.44 11.44 -3.02
CA LEU A 93 9.89 10.19 -2.41
C LEU A 93 8.83 9.63 -1.45
N ALA A 94 8.29 10.47 -0.57
CA ALA A 94 7.24 10.09 0.37
C ALA A 94 5.97 9.63 -0.36
N LEU A 95 5.58 10.32 -1.44
CA LEU A 95 4.44 9.96 -2.27
C LEU A 95 4.63 8.60 -2.96
N ALA A 96 5.76 8.40 -3.62
CA ALA A 96 6.08 7.13 -4.28
C ALA A 96 6.07 5.95 -3.30
N MET A 97 6.67 6.12 -2.13
CA MET A 97 6.67 5.10 -1.07
C MET A 97 5.27 4.87 -0.51
N THR A 98 4.48 5.93 -0.30
CA THR A 98 3.11 5.83 0.23
C THR A 98 2.20 5.07 -0.72
N VAL A 99 2.14 5.48 -1.99
CA VAL A 99 1.27 4.83 -2.99
C VAL A 99 1.64 3.36 -3.13
N THR A 100 2.93 3.07 -3.25
CA THR A 100 3.42 1.69 -3.35
C THR A 100 3.12 0.87 -2.10
N GLY A 101 3.36 1.45 -0.93
CA GLY A 101 3.12 0.79 0.34
C GLY A 101 1.64 0.45 0.54
N ILE A 102 0.74 1.40 0.30
CA ILE A 102 -0.71 1.20 0.39
C ILE A 102 -1.17 0.09 -0.57
N VAL A 103 -0.77 0.17 -1.85
CA VAL A 103 -1.16 -0.84 -2.85
C VAL A 103 -0.62 -2.23 -2.48
N THR A 104 0.62 -2.32 -2.02
CA THR A 104 1.23 -3.59 -1.60
C THR A 104 0.50 -4.20 -0.40
N VAL A 105 0.16 -3.39 0.60
CA VAL A 105 -0.59 -3.83 1.79
C VAL A 105 -1.99 -4.30 1.42
N LEU A 106 -2.70 -3.57 0.55
CA LEU A 106 -4.06 -3.92 0.14
C LEU A 106 -4.11 -5.16 -0.77
N LYS A 107 -3.07 -5.38 -1.58
CA LYS A 107 -2.99 -6.51 -2.52
C LYS A 107 -2.20 -7.70 -2.01
N TRP A 108 -1.75 -7.67 -0.77
CA TRP A 108 -0.90 -8.69 -0.17
C TRP A 108 -1.38 -10.13 -0.40
N ASP A 109 -2.68 -10.39 -0.19
CA ASP A 109 -3.24 -11.74 -0.29
C ASP A 109 -3.20 -12.30 -1.71
N LYS A 110 -3.18 -11.41 -2.72
CA LYS A 110 -3.21 -11.76 -4.13
C LYS A 110 -1.80 -11.94 -4.74
N ILE A 111 -0.76 -11.53 -4.03
CA ILE A 111 0.63 -11.64 -4.49
C ILE A 111 1.08 -13.11 -4.53
N LEU A 112 0.65 -13.91 -3.54
CA LEU A 112 0.94 -15.34 -3.51
C LEU A 112 -0.14 -16.13 -4.27
N PRO A 113 0.20 -17.27 -4.93
CA PRO A 113 -0.77 -18.10 -5.62
C PRO A 113 -1.89 -18.57 -4.69
N ASP A 114 -3.12 -18.58 -5.20
CA ASP A 114 -4.28 -19.06 -4.48
C ASP A 114 -4.28 -20.60 -4.38
N PRO A 115 -4.93 -21.19 -3.36
CA PRO A 115 -5.15 -22.63 -3.29
C PRO A 115 -5.75 -23.22 -4.57
N GLN A 116 -6.65 -22.48 -5.24
CA GLN A 116 -7.23 -22.88 -6.52
C GLN A 116 -6.20 -22.98 -7.65
N ASP A 117 -5.22 -22.06 -7.69
CA ASP A 117 -4.13 -22.15 -8.69
C ASP A 117 -3.32 -23.42 -8.49
N TYR A 118 -3.05 -23.80 -7.23
CA TYR A 118 -2.33 -25.05 -6.95
C TYR A 118 -3.12 -26.27 -7.38
N LEU A 119 -4.42 -26.32 -7.11
CA LEU A 119 -5.28 -27.44 -7.52
C LEU A 119 -5.36 -27.56 -9.05
N ASN A 120 -5.43 -26.42 -9.75
CA ASN A 120 -5.50 -26.39 -11.21
C ASN A 120 -4.15 -26.75 -11.88
N LEU A 121 -3.03 -26.39 -11.24
CA LEU A 121 -1.70 -26.64 -11.79
C LEU A 121 -1.11 -27.98 -11.34
N ALA A 122 -1.59 -28.58 -10.24
CA ALA A 122 -1.10 -29.84 -9.71
C ALA A 122 -1.20 -31.03 -10.69
N PRO A 123 -2.28 -31.21 -11.48
CA PRO A 123 -2.38 -32.32 -12.43
C PRO A 123 -1.52 -32.13 -13.68
N LEU A 124 -0.96 -30.94 -13.91
CA LEU A 124 -0.14 -30.68 -15.10
C LEU A 124 1.31 -31.16 -14.88
N PRO A 125 1.97 -31.68 -15.93
CA PRO A 125 3.37 -32.18 -15.84
C PRO A 125 4.36 -31.01 -15.79
N ILE A 126 4.17 -30.06 -14.85
CA ILE A 126 4.96 -28.85 -14.68
C ILE A 126 5.73 -28.94 -13.36
N ARG A 127 7.02 -28.67 -13.40
CA ARG A 127 7.85 -28.65 -12.19
C ARG A 127 7.44 -27.50 -11.28
N SER A 128 7.27 -27.73 -9.99
CA SER A 128 6.90 -26.68 -8.99
C SER A 128 7.84 -25.47 -9.01
N ARG A 129 9.13 -25.69 -9.32
CA ARG A 129 10.10 -24.59 -9.49
C ARG A 129 9.75 -23.67 -10.65
N THR A 130 9.23 -24.21 -11.75
CA THR A 130 8.80 -23.42 -12.93
C THR A 130 7.61 -22.53 -12.57
N VAL A 131 6.66 -23.07 -11.82
CA VAL A 131 5.49 -22.30 -11.33
C VAL A 131 5.92 -21.17 -10.38
N LEU A 132 6.82 -21.49 -9.44
CA LEU A 132 7.39 -20.52 -8.50
C LEU A 132 8.10 -19.37 -9.24
N LEU A 133 8.98 -19.70 -10.17
CA LEU A 133 9.73 -18.71 -10.96
C LEU A 133 8.81 -17.90 -11.86
N ALA A 134 7.80 -18.51 -12.49
CA ALA A 134 6.84 -17.80 -13.32
C ALA A 134 6.04 -16.77 -12.50
N ASN A 135 5.58 -17.14 -11.29
CA ASN A 135 4.88 -16.21 -10.41
C ASN A 135 5.82 -15.10 -9.89
N ALA A 136 7.07 -15.43 -9.52
CA ALA A 136 8.06 -14.43 -9.11
C ALA A 136 8.36 -13.43 -10.25
N THR A 137 8.50 -13.93 -11.48
CA THR A 137 8.69 -13.08 -12.67
C THR A 137 7.48 -12.19 -12.91
N ALA A 138 6.26 -12.72 -12.78
CA ALA A 138 5.04 -11.95 -12.92
C ALA A 138 4.96 -10.83 -11.87
N ILE A 139 5.32 -11.11 -10.61
CA ILE A 139 5.39 -10.10 -9.55
C ILE A 139 6.43 -9.04 -9.88
N ALA A 140 7.64 -9.43 -10.29
CA ALA A 140 8.70 -8.50 -10.63
C ALA A 140 8.31 -7.56 -11.78
N VAL A 141 7.69 -8.11 -12.84
CA VAL A 141 7.18 -7.30 -13.96
C VAL A 141 6.07 -6.37 -13.51
N ALA A 142 5.11 -6.86 -12.70
CA ALA A 142 4.02 -6.04 -12.19
C ALA A 142 4.54 -4.88 -11.32
N VAL A 143 5.51 -5.14 -10.44
CA VAL A 143 6.13 -4.11 -9.59
C VAL A 143 6.88 -3.09 -10.43
N LEU A 144 7.60 -3.52 -11.46
CA LEU A 144 8.32 -2.61 -12.34
C LEU A 144 7.37 -1.71 -13.14
N VAL A 145 6.33 -2.29 -13.75
CA VAL A 145 5.30 -1.54 -14.48
C VAL A 145 4.63 -0.53 -13.55
N PHE A 146 4.24 -0.97 -12.35
CA PHE A 146 3.64 -0.12 -11.34
C PHE A 146 4.58 1.02 -10.90
N ALA A 147 5.85 0.72 -10.66
CA ALA A 147 6.84 1.72 -10.27
C ALA A 147 7.06 2.78 -11.36
N VAL A 148 7.09 2.35 -12.63
CA VAL A 148 7.17 3.28 -13.77
C VAL A 148 5.90 4.13 -13.84
N ASP A 149 4.73 3.54 -13.72
CA ASP A 149 3.44 4.21 -13.87
C ASP A 149 3.23 5.31 -12.82
N VAL A 150 3.42 4.98 -11.54
CA VAL A 150 3.26 5.94 -10.42
C VAL A 150 4.19 7.14 -10.55
N ASN A 151 5.40 6.91 -11.06
CA ASN A 151 6.45 7.92 -11.14
C ASN A 151 6.59 8.58 -12.54
N ALA A 152 5.84 8.13 -13.56
CA ALA A 152 6.00 8.58 -14.94
C ALA A 152 5.87 10.10 -15.08
N VAL A 153 4.83 10.69 -14.49
CA VAL A 153 4.59 12.13 -14.54
C VAL A 153 5.62 12.92 -13.73
N PRO A 154 5.87 12.59 -12.44
CA PRO A 154 6.88 13.28 -11.64
C PRO A 154 8.29 13.24 -12.23
N VAL A 155 8.71 12.13 -12.82
CA VAL A 155 10.05 11.96 -13.39
C VAL A 155 10.34 12.95 -14.53
N VAL A 156 9.32 13.35 -15.27
CA VAL A 156 9.46 14.30 -16.39
C VAL A 156 9.23 15.72 -15.91
N PHE A 157 8.10 15.98 -15.26
CA PHE A 157 7.64 17.34 -15.01
C PHE A 157 8.38 18.01 -13.84
N PHE A 158 8.67 17.31 -12.76
CA PHE A 158 9.34 17.93 -11.63
C PHE A 158 10.76 18.42 -11.96
N PRO A 159 11.64 17.63 -12.61
CA PRO A 159 12.92 18.13 -13.09
C PRO A 159 12.78 19.30 -14.06
N PHE A 160 11.80 19.25 -14.97
CA PHE A 160 11.54 20.32 -15.92
C PHE A 160 11.20 21.63 -15.23
N PHE A 161 10.37 21.61 -14.18
CA PHE A 161 10.02 22.83 -13.43
C PHE A 161 11.23 23.41 -12.68
N VAL A 162 11.99 22.56 -11.99
CA VAL A 162 13.14 23.01 -11.18
C VAL A 162 14.25 23.56 -12.07
N THR A 163 14.62 22.86 -13.12
CA THR A 163 15.70 23.28 -14.02
C THR A 163 15.32 24.48 -14.87
N GLY A 164 14.05 24.56 -15.29
CA GLY A 164 13.51 25.73 -15.99
C GLY A 164 13.52 26.99 -15.12
N ALA A 165 13.08 26.88 -13.86
CA ALA A 165 13.14 27.99 -12.91
C ALA A 165 14.58 28.42 -12.56
N ALA A 166 15.50 27.47 -12.47
CA ALA A 166 16.91 27.71 -12.22
C ALA A 166 17.68 28.18 -13.48
N GLN A 167 17.03 28.22 -14.62
CA GLN A 167 17.62 28.58 -15.95
C GLN A 167 18.89 27.78 -16.27
N THR A 168 18.89 26.49 -15.92
CA THR A 168 20.01 25.58 -16.16
C THR A 168 19.90 24.94 -17.54
N GLY A 169 21.05 24.53 -18.13
CA GLY A 169 21.08 23.92 -19.46
C GLY A 169 20.52 22.50 -19.51
N VAL A 170 20.33 21.96 -20.72
CA VAL A 170 19.77 20.64 -21.00
C VAL A 170 20.52 19.50 -20.27
N GLY A 171 21.85 19.60 -20.15
CA GLY A 171 22.65 18.62 -19.42
C GLY A 171 22.23 18.49 -17.95
N TRP A 172 21.96 19.60 -17.29
CA TRP A 172 21.43 19.61 -15.92
C TRP A 172 20.04 19.01 -15.82
N PHE A 173 19.17 19.28 -16.78
CA PHE A 173 17.84 18.66 -16.84
C PHE A 173 17.96 17.14 -16.92
N VAL A 174 18.78 16.61 -17.85
CA VAL A 174 18.95 15.16 -18.01
C VAL A 174 19.52 14.51 -16.74
N GLN A 175 20.55 15.13 -16.15
CA GLN A 175 21.15 14.65 -14.90
C GLN A 175 20.13 14.66 -13.75
N PHE A 176 19.36 15.73 -13.61
CA PHE A 176 18.36 15.87 -12.55
C PHE A 176 17.24 14.83 -12.75
N ALA A 177 16.72 14.67 -13.98
CA ALA A 177 15.69 13.71 -14.32
C ALA A 177 16.14 12.26 -14.08
N ALA A 178 17.35 11.91 -14.50
CA ALA A 178 17.92 10.59 -14.26
C ALA A 178 18.09 10.30 -12.77
N THR A 179 18.60 11.28 -12.00
CA THR A 179 18.74 11.15 -10.54
C THR A 179 17.39 11.03 -9.86
N HIS A 180 16.40 11.84 -10.26
CA HIS A 180 15.05 11.77 -9.73
C HIS A 180 14.42 10.42 -10.02
N ALA A 181 14.46 9.97 -11.27
CA ALA A 181 13.96 8.66 -11.68
C ALA A 181 14.59 7.52 -10.85
N ALA A 182 15.92 7.51 -10.74
CA ALA A 182 16.63 6.48 -9.99
C ALA A 182 16.19 6.45 -8.52
N CYS A 183 16.11 7.60 -7.85
CA CYS A 183 15.77 7.67 -6.43
C CYS A 183 14.32 7.27 -6.15
N VAL A 184 13.34 7.76 -6.93
CA VAL A 184 11.93 7.41 -6.72
C VAL A 184 11.64 5.95 -7.09
N MET A 185 12.28 5.42 -8.14
CA MET A 185 12.17 4.01 -8.52
C MET A 185 12.76 3.09 -7.45
N LEU A 186 13.96 3.39 -6.96
CA LEU A 186 14.58 2.62 -5.88
C LEU A 186 13.75 2.68 -4.60
N ALA A 187 13.21 3.84 -4.23
CA ALA A 187 12.33 3.99 -3.06
C ALA A 187 11.04 3.17 -3.21
N THR A 188 10.44 3.15 -4.41
CA THR A 188 9.28 2.33 -4.76
C THR A 188 9.57 0.84 -4.61
N ILE A 189 10.65 0.35 -5.22
CA ILE A 189 11.07 -1.06 -5.16
C ILE A 189 11.41 -1.46 -3.73
N PHE A 190 12.14 -0.62 -3.00
CA PHE A 190 12.45 -0.84 -1.58
C PHE A 190 11.18 -1.00 -0.76
N THR A 191 10.20 -0.10 -0.92
CA THR A 191 8.96 -0.13 -0.15
C THR A 191 8.19 -1.42 -0.40
N PHE A 192 8.07 -1.83 -1.66
CA PHE A 192 7.48 -3.12 -2.01
C PHE A 192 8.21 -4.26 -1.31
N CYS A 193 9.54 -4.34 -1.43
CA CYS A 193 10.36 -5.37 -0.81
C CYS A 193 10.22 -5.39 0.71
N ALA A 194 10.24 -4.22 1.37
CA ALA A 194 10.15 -4.10 2.82
C ALA A 194 8.79 -4.55 3.36
N VAL A 195 7.69 -4.10 2.75
CA VAL A 195 6.34 -4.53 3.13
C VAL A 195 6.16 -6.03 2.89
N PHE A 196 6.60 -6.52 1.72
CA PHE A 196 6.53 -7.94 1.40
C PHE A 196 7.39 -8.77 2.37
N ALA A 197 8.61 -8.34 2.66
CA ALA A 197 9.51 -9.01 3.58
C ALA A 197 8.87 -9.15 4.97
N LEU A 198 8.31 -8.06 5.51
CA LEU A 198 7.73 -8.09 6.87
C LEU A 198 6.48 -8.98 6.93
N LEU A 199 5.51 -8.77 6.03
CA LEU A 199 4.30 -9.60 6.01
C LEU A 199 4.62 -11.06 5.65
N GLY A 200 5.61 -11.28 4.76
CA GLY A 200 6.07 -12.60 4.37
C GLY A 200 6.74 -13.35 5.51
N THR A 201 7.65 -12.71 6.23
CA THR A 201 8.31 -13.30 7.40
C THR A 201 7.30 -13.57 8.52
N LEU A 202 6.36 -12.67 8.75
CA LEU A 202 5.29 -12.87 9.72
C LEU A 202 4.44 -14.10 9.35
N SER A 203 4.08 -14.27 8.07
CA SER A 203 3.32 -15.42 7.58
C SER A 203 4.13 -16.73 7.61
N ALA A 204 5.46 -16.64 7.55
CA ALA A 204 6.35 -17.79 7.62
C ALA A 204 6.67 -18.24 9.05
N LEU A 205 6.72 -17.31 10.01
CA LEU A 205 7.08 -17.58 11.39
C LEU A 205 5.87 -17.94 12.25
N LEU A 206 4.74 -17.25 12.06
CA LEU A 206 3.56 -17.43 12.88
C LEU A 206 2.71 -18.64 12.44
N PRO A 207 2.07 -19.35 13.38
CA PRO A 207 0.98 -20.26 13.08
C PRO A 207 -0.14 -19.53 12.30
N ARG A 208 -0.87 -20.25 11.44
CA ARG A 208 -1.89 -19.64 10.57
C ARG A 208 -2.94 -18.83 11.32
N GLU A 209 -3.35 -19.30 12.49
CA GLU A 209 -4.34 -18.65 13.33
C GLU A 209 -3.83 -17.33 13.89
N ALA A 210 -2.62 -17.33 14.45
CA ALA A 210 -1.96 -16.14 14.96
C ALA A 210 -1.68 -15.13 13.83
N PHE A 211 -1.24 -15.60 12.67
CA PHE A 211 -1.05 -14.73 11.51
C PHE A 211 -2.35 -14.07 11.06
N ARG A 212 -3.46 -14.80 10.97
CA ARG A 212 -4.78 -14.22 10.60
C ARG A 212 -5.26 -13.17 11.60
N ALA A 213 -5.06 -13.43 12.88
CA ALA A 213 -5.44 -12.47 13.93
C ALA A 213 -4.58 -11.20 13.86
N CYS A 214 -3.26 -11.34 13.69
CA CYS A 214 -2.30 -10.24 13.70
C CYS A 214 -2.23 -9.47 12.38
N SER A 215 -2.39 -10.16 11.24
CA SER A 215 -2.20 -9.62 9.89
C SER A 215 -3.01 -8.34 9.63
N SER A 216 -4.27 -8.30 10.04
CA SER A 216 -5.14 -7.13 9.84
C SER A 216 -4.64 -5.90 10.61
N TRP A 217 -4.15 -6.09 11.84
CA TRP A 217 -3.58 -5.01 12.64
C TRP A 217 -2.27 -4.51 12.07
N VAL A 218 -1.39 -5.42 11.65
CA VAL A 218 -0.13 -5.06 11.00
C VAL A 218 -0.38 -4.25 9.73
N ARG A 219 -1.35 -4.67 8.91
CA ARG A 219 -1.75 -3.91 7.71
C ARG A 219 -2.27 -2.53 8.05
N ALA A 220 -3.11 -2.42 9.08
CA ALA A 220 -3.63 -1.13 9.52
C ALA A 220 -2.51 -0.19 10.00
N VAL A 221 -1.56 -0.71 10.78
CA VAL A 221 -0.38 0.06 11.21
C VAL A 221 0.42 0.56 10.01
N PHE A 222 0.66 -0.29 9.00
CA PHE A 222 1.32 0.15 7.77
C PHE A 222 0.54 1.22 7.03
N LEU A 223 -0.77 1.06 6.87
CA LEU A 223 -1.59 2.05 6.16
C LEU A 223 -1.55 3.40 6.88
N VAL A 224 -1.65 3.40 8.20
CA VAL A 224 -1.50 4.63 9.00
C VAL A 224 -0.09 5.21 8.85
N ALA A 225 0.95 4.38 8.94
CA ALA A 225 2.33 4.82 8.79
C ALA A 225 2.60 5.45 7.39
N PHE A 226 2.06 4.86 6.32
CA PHE A 226 2.18 5.43 4.98
C PHE A 226 1.40 6.73 4.82
N LEU A 227 0.22 6.85 5.42
CA LEU A 227 -0.51 8.11 5.43
C LEU A 227 0.23 9.19 6.22
N MET A 228 0.86 8.83 7.35
CA MET A 228 1.75 9.74 8.09
C MET A 228 2.96 10.15 7.26
N LEU A 229 3.54 9.22 6.51
CA LEU A 229 4.65 9.50 5.60
C LEU A 229 4.23 10.52 4.53
N LEU A 230 3.02 10.37 3.96
CA LEU A 230 2.48 11.33 3.00
C LEU A 230 2.32 12.72 3.62
N VAL A 231 1.74 12.81 4.80
CA VAL A 231 1.59 14.09 5.53
C VAL A 231 2.96 14.71 5.80
N SER A 232 3.95 13.90 6.22
CA SER A 232 5.33 14.39 6.41
C SER A 232 5.96 14.88 5.11
N GLY A 233 5.58 14.32 3.97
CA GLY A 233 5.97 14.80 2.64
C GLY A 233 5.55 16.24 2.40
N PHE A 234 4.31 16.59 2.72
CA PHE A 234 3.81 17.97 2.58
C PHE A 234 4.40 18.95 3.59
N THR A 235 4.71 18.51 4.81
CA THR A 235 5.35 19.36 5.83
C THR A 235 6.86 19.52 5.60
N GLY A 236 7.46 18.65 4.80
CA GLY A 236 8.88 18.65 4.46
C GLY A 236 9.79 18.01 5.50
N PRO A 237 11.06 17.75 5.15
CA PRO A 237 12.00 17.01 5.99
C PRO A 237 12.69 17.85 7.08
N GLN A 238 12.43 19.15 7.15
CA GLN A 238 13.21 20.09 7.99
C GLN A 238 13.17 19.75 9.47
N ALA A 239 12.03 19.31 9.98
CA ALA A 239 11.89 18.89 11.37
C ALA A 239 12.76 17.66 11.69
N PHE A 240 12.75 16.67 10.81
CA PHE A 240 13.56 15.46 10.95
C PHE A 240 15.06 15.76 10.83
N LEU A 241 15.45 16.63 9.89
CA LEU A 241 16.85 17.02 9.70
C LEU A 241 17.39 17.81 10.91
N ARG A 242 16.61 18.73 11.48
CA ARG A 242 16.96 19.42 12.72
C ARG A 242 17.10 18.46 13.88
N GLN A 243 16.20 17.49 14.03
CA GLN A 243 16.28 16.49 15.07
C GLN A 243 17.53 15.62 14.93
N LEU A 244 17.91 15.22 13.71
CA LEU A 244 19.13 14.47 13.42
C LEU A 244 20.41 15.28 13.73
N GLN A 245 20.38 16.59 13.44
CA GLN A 245 21.51 17.48 13.79
C GLN A 245 21.69 17.64 15.30
N ALA A 246 20.57 17.74 16.04
CA ALA A 246 20.60 17.85 17.51
C ALA A 246 20.94 16.52 18.19
N HIS A 247 20.42 15.41 17.64
CA HIS A 247 20.56 14.07 18.20
C HIS A 247 20.84 13.05 17.07
N PRO A 248 22.11 12.79 16.72
CA PRO A 248 22.48 11.87 15.64
C PRO A 248 21.95 10.43 15.83
N ASP A 249 21.82 9.99 17.09
CA ASP A 249 21.29 8.65 17.44
C ASP A 249 19.76 8.58 17.50
N SER A 250 19.07 9.65 17.11
CA SER A 250 17.60 9.67 17.06
C SER A 250 17.02 8.54 16.20
N PRO A 251 15.88 7.92 16.60
CA PRO A 251 15.19 6.91 15.80
C PRO A 251 14.82 7.38 14.38
N VAL A 252 14.79 8.68 14.14
CA VAL A 252 14.55 9.30 12.83
C VAL A 252 15.56 8.83 11.77
N ARG A 253 16.78 8.45 12.16
CA ARG A 253 17.80 7.89 11.25
C ARG A 253 17.34 6.61 10.53
N PHE A 254 16.39 5.88 11.12
CA PHE A 254 15.84 4.65 10.55
C PHE A 254 14.66 4.89 9.60
N LEU A 255 14.27 6.15 9.34
CA LEU A 255 13.24 6.47 8.35
C LEU A 255 13.78 6.25 6.92
N PRO A 256 13.25 5.28 6.16
CA PRO A 256 13.78 4.99 4.83
C PRO A 256 13.64 6.16 3.84
N SER A 257 12.61 6.99 3.98
CA SER A 257 12.42 8.18 3.12
C SER A 257 13.59 9.16 3.21
N LEU A 258 14.23 9.27 4.37
CA LEU A 258 15.42 10.10 4.55
C LEU A 258 16.68 9.46 3.96
N TRP A 259 16.76 8.11 3.92
CA TRP A 259 17.88 7.42 3.24
C TRP A 259 17.88 7.74 1.75
N PHE A 260 16.71 7.64 1.10
CA PHE A 260 16.57 7.95 -0.32
C PHE A 260 16.73 9.45 -0.60
N LEU A 261 16.34 10.33 0.33
CA LEU A 261 16.64 11.76 0.23
C LEU A 261 18.15 12.01 0.31
N GLY A 262 18.84 11.33 1.21
CA GLY A 262 20.31 11.36 1.31
C GLY A 262 20.97 10.88 0.04
N LEU A 263 20.52 9.75 -0.52
CA LEU A 263 20.99 9.23 -1.81
C LEU A 263 20.78 10.24 -2.94
N TYR A 264 19.59 10.86 -2.98
CA TYR A 264 19.25 11.88 -3.99
C TYR A 264 20.21 13.06 -3.93
N GLN A 265 20.47 13.60 -2.75
CA GLN A 265 21.41 14.72 -2.56
C GLN A 265 22.86 14.32 -2.84
N SER A 266 23.24 13.09 -2.52
CA SER A 266 24.58 12.56 -2.79
C SER A 266 24.84 12.43 -4.30
N LEU A 267 23.88 11.93 -5.06
CA LEU A 267 23.97 11.83 -6.52
C LEU A 267 24.03 13.21 -7.21
N GLN A 268 23.45 14.23 -6.57
CA GLN A 268 23.53 15.62 -7.04
C GLN A 268 24.76 16.38 -6.50
N GLN A 269 25.64 15.70 -5.75
CA GLN A 269 26.84 16.29 -5.13
C GLN A 269 26.52 17.47 -4.18
N ARG A 270 25.35 17.43 -3.53
CA ARG A 270 24.84 18.47 -2.62
C ARG A 270 24.49 17.94 -1.24
N ALA A 271 24.95 16.75 -0.90
CA ALA A 271 24.66 16.12 0.38
C ALA A 271 25.41 16.80 1.52
N THR A 272 24.69 17.13 2.58
CA THR A 272 25.30 17.43 3.87
C THR A 272 25.90 16.16 4.48
N PRO A 273 26.88 16.24 5.41
CA PRO A 273 27.47 15.04 6.03
C PRO A 273 26.42 14.09 6.62
N ALA A 274 25.38 14.62 7.29
CA ALA A 274 24.28 13.82 7.83
C ALA A 274 23.47 13.09 6.74
N LEU A 275 23.18 13.77 5.62
CA LEU A 275 22.47 13.14 4.50
C LEU A 275 23.32 12.11 3.77
N ALA A 276 24.63 12.34 3.67
CA ALA A 276 25.56 11.37 3.09
C ALA A 276 25.68 10.09 3.94
N GLU A 277 25.62 10.21 5.26
CA GLU A 277 25.56 9.06 6.15
C GLU A 277 24.26 8.26 5.97
N LEU A 278 23.12 8.95 5.89
CA LEU A 278 21.84 8.30 5.63
C LEU A 278 21.81 7.59 4.27
N ALA A 279 22.43 8.17 3.23
CA ALA A 279 22.56 7.53 1.92
C ALA A 279 23.25 6.16 1.98
N ARG A 280 24.24 6.00 2.85
CA ARG A 280 24.95 4.72 3.02
C ARG A 280 24.04 3.62 3.58
N MET A 281 22.92 3.95 4.22
CA MET A 281 21.95 2.98 4.72
C MET A 281 21.04 2.41 3.61
N CYS A 282 20.96 3.04 2.45
CA CYS A 282 20.13 2.55 1.34
C CYS A 282 20.55 1.15 0.88
N LEU A 283 21.83 0.91 0.72
CA LEU A 283 22.33 -0.37 0.19
C LEU A 283 22.12 -1.53 1.18
N PRO A 284 22.56 -1.46 2.45
CA PRO A 284 22.33 -2.55 3.40
C PRO A 284 20.85 -2.72 3.73
N GLY A 285 20.08 -1.62 3.89
CA GLY A 285 18.64 -1.69 4.12
C GLY A 285 17.88 -2.29 2.95
N GLY A 286 18.21 -1.90 1.73
CA GLY A 286 17.65 -2.46 0.50
C GLY A 286 18.00 -3.94 0.32
N GLY A 287 19.25 -4.31 0.54
CA GLY A 287 19.74 -5.69 0.49
C GLY A 287 19.04 -6.59 1.51
N LEU A 288 18.88 -6.11 2.74
CA LEU A 288 18.16 -6.82 3.80
C LEU A 288 16.68 -7.02 3.42
N ALA A 289 16.00 -5.96 2.99
CA ALA A 289 14.59 -6.03 2.58
C ALA A 289 14.40 -7.03 1.42
N PHE A 290 15.25 -6.96 0.41
CA PHE A 290 15.20 -7.87 -0.73
C PHE A 290 15.50 -9.32 -0.32
N GLY A 291 16.54 -9.57 0.48
CA GLY A 291 16.90 -10.90 0.97
C GLY A 291 15.79 -11.53 1.81
N LEU A 292 15.20 -10.76 2.74
CA LEU A 292 14.06 -11.21 3.54
C LEU A 292 12.81 -11.46 2.67
N MET A 293 12.57 -10.63 1.66
CA MET A 293 11.49 -10.83 0.70
C MET A 293 11.65 -12.18 -0.04
N VAL A 294 12.81 -12.44 -0.62
CA VAL A 294 13.09 -13.70 -1.35
C VAL A 294 13.00 -14.90 -0.42
N GLY A 295 13.59 -14.81 0.77
CA GLY A 295 13.55 -15.89 1.77
C GLY A 295 12.11 -16.19 2.23
N SER A 296 11.36 -15.16 2.59
CA SER A 296 9.97 -15.31 3.03
C SER A 296 9.04 -15.81 1.91
N TYR A 297 9.28 -15.40 0.67
CA TYR A 297 8.55 -15.89 -0.49
C TYR A 297 8.79 -17.41 -0.71
N ALA A 298 10.05 -17.83 -0.68
CA ALA A 298 10.41 -19.24 -0.86
C ALA A 298 9.85 -20.13 0.26
N LEU A 299 9.93 -19.68 1.52
CA LEU A 299 9.37 -20.38 2.68
C LEU A 299 7.84 -20.39 2.66
N GLY A 300 7.22 -19.25 2.36
CA GLY A 300 5.76 -19.13 2.28
C GLY A 300 5.15 -20.00 1.19
N TYR A 301 5.80 -20.08 0.05
CA TYR A 301 5.39 -20.95 -1.04
C TYR A 301 5.37 -22.44 -0.63
N ARG A 302 6.46 -22.94 -0.03
CA ARG A 302 6.57 -24.33 0.43
C ARG A 302 5.51 -24.67 1.48
N ARG A 303 5.29 -23.81 2.46
CA ARG A 303 4.28 -24.01 3.52
C ARG A 303 2.85 -24.01 3.00
N ARG A 304 2.53 -23.13 2.06
CA ARG A 304 1.17 -23.06 1.47
C ARG A 304 0.91 -24.28 0.59
N PHE A 305 1.90 -24.71 -0.19
CA PHE A 305 1.79 -25.92 -1.01
C PHE A 305 1.51 -27.17 -0.16
N ALA A 306 2.29 -27.40 0.89
CA ALA A 306 2.07 -28.53 1.81
C ALA A 306 0.67 -28.47 2.45
N ALA A 307 0.22 -27.29 2.81
CA ALA A 307 -1.07 -27.09 3.48
C ALA A 307 -2.31 -27.28 2.60
N VAL A 308 -2.20 -27.10 1.29
CA VAL A 308 -3.28 -27.42 0.34
C VAL A 308 -3.42 -28.92 0.22
N LEU A 309 -2.31 -29.67 0.24
CA LEU A 309 -2.29 -31.12 0.19
C LEU A 309 -2.87 -31.77 1.46
N GLU A 310 -2.69 -31.13 2.61
CA GLU A 310 -3.17 -31.64 3.93
C GLU A 310 -4.65 -31.37 4.20
N GLY A 311 -5.41 -30.76 3.29
CA GLY A 311 -6.84 -30.53 3.44
C GLY A 311 -7.20 -29.68 4.65
N GLY A 312 -6.55 -28.52 4.80
CA GLY A 312 -6.58 -27.70 6.02
C GLY A 312 -7.94 -27.49 6.67
N ARG A 313 -8.16 -28.16 7.80
CA ARG A 313 -9.28 -27.89 8.72
C ARG A 313 -9.23 -26.42 9.15
N ARG A 314 -10.38 -25.77 9.17
CA ARG A 314 -10.58 -24.43 9.72
C ARG A 314 -10.79 -24.55 11.23
N PRO A 315 -9.80 -24.28 12.09
CA PRO A 315 -10.09 -24.15 13.52
C PRO A 315 -10.84 -22.83 13.73
N SER A 316 -11.86 -22.90 14.51
CA SER A 316 -12.71 -21.76 14.87
C SER A 316 -12.06 -21.04 16.06
N ASP A 317 -11.65 -19.81 15.85
CA ASP A 317 -11.10 -18.93 16.89
C ASP A 317 -12.26 -18.39 17.76
N GLN A 318 -12.86 -19.30 18.55
CA GLN A 318 -14.11 -19.01 19.28
C GLN A 318 -13.90 -18.27 20.60
N ARG A 319 -12.72 -18.35 21.24
CA ARG A 319 -12.55 -17.88 22.64
C ARG A 319 -12.48 -16.37 22.79
N VAL A 320 -11.59 -15.70 22.04
CA VAL A 320 -11.45 -14.23 22.10
C VAL A 320 -12.72 -13.55 21.59
N PHE A 321 -13.31 -14.13 20.56
CA PHE A 321 -14.54 -13.66 19.95
C PHE A 321 -15.76 -13.82 20.89
N ALA A 322 -15.83 -14.91 21.64
CA ALA A 322 -16.88 -15.14 22.63
C ALA A 322 -16.83 -14.11 23.79
N LEU A 323 -15.62 -13.72 24.21
CA LEU A 323 -15.43 -12.70 25.25
C LEU A 323 -15.91 -11.32 24.79
N LEU A 324 -15.58 -10.94 23.56
CA LEU A 324 -16.01 -9.67 22.96
C LEU A 324 -17.53 -9.62 22.75
N LEU A 325 -18.12 -10.72 22.33
CA LEU A 325 -19.59 -10.83 22.22
C LEU A 325 -20.29 -10.76 23.58
N ARG A 326 -19.72 -11.36 24.61
CA ARG A 326 -20.27 -11.26 26.00
C ARG A 326 -20.22 -9.81 26.49
N PHE A 327 -19.14 -9.08 26.19
CA PHE A 327 -19.05 -7.66 26.54
C PHE A 327 -20.11 -6.82 25.82
N LEU A 328 -20.34 -7.07 24.53
CA LEU A 328 -21.36 -6.39 23.73
C LEU A 328 -22.78 -6.74 24.16
N ASP A 329 -23.00 -7.98 24.66
CA ASP A 329 -24.30 -8.40 25.23
C ASP A 329 -24.68 -7.60 26.48
N LEU A 330 -23.70 -7.07 27.24
CA LEU A 330 -23.98 -6.17 28.37
C LEU A 330 -24.66 -4.86 27.88
N PHE A 331 -24.25 -4.32 26.76
CA PHE A 331 -24.84 -3.10 26.20
C PHE A 331 -26.22 -3.33 25.53
N SER A 332 -26.51 -4.56 25.13
CA SER A 332 -27.77 -4.96 24.52
C SER A 332 -28.73 -5.67 25.46
N ALA A 333 -28.54 -5.58 26.79
CA ALA A 333 -29.34 -6.29 27.79
C ALA A 333 -30.85 -5.93 27.73
N ARG A 334 -31.20 -4.73 27.24
CA ARG A 334 -32.60 -4.26 27.10
C ARG A 334 -33.19 -4.47 25.71
N ALA A 335 -32.44 -5.06 24.77
CA ALA A 335 -32.88 -5.25 23.39
C ALA A 335 -33.75 -6.51 23.25
N SER A 336 -34.67 -6.53 22.29
CA SER A 336 -35.45 -7.72 21.92
C SER A 336 -34.56 -8.87 21.45
N GLY A 337 -35.06 -10.08 21.41
CA GLY A 337 -34.31 -11.25 20.93
C GLY A 337 -33.79 -11.04 19.49
N PHE A 338 -34.63 -10.47 18.64
CA PHE A 338 -34.28 -10.17 17.25
C PHE A 338 -33.19 -9.07 17.14
N GLU A 339 -33.34 -7.97 17.88
CA GLU A 339 -32.33 -6.89 17.90
C GLU A 339 -30.96 -7.41 18.37
N ARG A 340 -30.91 -8.25 19.40
CA ARG A 340 -29.67 -8.89 19.85
C ARG A 340 -29.06 -9.79 18.78
N ALA A 341 -29.88 -10.53 18.06
CA ALA A 341 -29.40 -11.35 16.96
C ALA A 341 -28.81 -10.51 15.82
N CYS A 342 -29.47 -9.40 15.46
CA CYS A 342 -28.97 -8.44 14.45
C CYS A 342 -27.64 -7.80 14.89
N HIS A 343 -27.53 -7.32 16.13
CA HIS A 343 -26.27 -6.75 16.64
C HIS A 343 -25.14 -7.77 16.65
N ARG A 344 -25.37 -8.98 17.14
CA ARG A 344 -24.38 -10.06 17.12
C ARG A 344 -23.95 -10.43 15.71
N PHE A 345 -24.90 -10.44 14.76
CA PHE A 345 -24.61 -10.71 13.36
C PHE A 345 -23.74 -9.61 12.75
N THR A 346 -24.12 -8.34 12.94
CA THR A 346 -23.39 -7.17 12.42
C THR A 346 -21.96 -7.14 12.95
N VAL A 347 -21.78 -7.29 14.25
CA VAL A 347 -20.45 -7.32 14.87
C VAL A 347 -19.64 -8.51 14.36
N ARG A 348 -20.27 -9.68 14.22
CA ARG A 348 -19.60 -10.84 13.60
C ARG A 348 -19.21 -10.60 12.15
N ALA A 349 -20.04 -9.96 11.36
CA ALA A 349 -19.75 -9.64 9.98
C ALA A 349 -18.57 -8.66 9.87
N LEU A 350 -18.59 -7.58 10.66
CA LEU A 350 -17.53 -6.57 10.70
C LEU A 350 -16.17 -7.17 11.15
N LEU A 351 -16.18 -8.00 12.20
CA LEU A 351 -14.94 -8.54 12.74
C LEU A 351 -14.41 -9.79 12.00
N ARG A 352 -15.26 -10.54 11.30
CA ARG A 352 -14.83 -11.70 10.49
C ARG A 352 -14.30 -11.32 9.12
N ASN A 353 -14.79 -10.25 8.54
CA ASN A 353 -14.33 -9.78 7.25
C ASN A 353 -13.04 -8.97 7.42
N GLU A 354 -11.99 -9.37 6.72
CA GLU A 354 -10.67 -8.73 6.81
C GLU A 354 -10.70 -7.27 6.31
N ALA A 355 -11.44 -6.99 5.23
CA ALA A 355 -11.58 -5.63 4.70
C ALA A 355 -12.20 -4.68 5.73
N HIS A 356 -13.25 -5.11 6.44
CA HIS A 356 -13.89 -4.31 7.48
C HIS A 356 -12.96 -4.06 8.68
N ARG A 357 -12.22 -5.10 9.12
CA ARG A 357 -11.24 -4.96 10.21
C ARG A 357 -10.15 -3.96 9.88
N VAL A 358 -9.61 -4.03 8.65
CA VAL A 358 -8.57 -3.10 8.18
C VAL A 358 -9.13 -1.68 8.12
N SER A 359 -10.32 -1.48 7.55
CA SER A 359 -10.96 -0.16 7.48
C SER A 359 -11.18 0.47 8.86
N LEU A 360 -11.72 -0.30 9.81
CA LEU A 360 -11.92 0.15 11.19
C LEU A 360 -10.60 0.47 11.90
N ALA A 361 -9.60 -0.38 11.74
CA ALA A 361 -8.29 -0.18 12.36
C ALA A 361 -7.56 1.06 11.79
N VAL A 362 -7.71 1.32 10.47
CA VAL A 362 -7.19 2.54 9.85
C VAL A 362 -7.92 3.78 10.38
N ALA A 363 -9.25 3.73 10.47
CA ALA A 363 -10.04 4.83 11.00
C ALA A 363 -9.66 5.16 12.46
N LEU A 364 -9.49 4.14 13.29
CA LEU A 364 -9.01 4.29 14.68
C LEU A 364 -7.60 4.87 14.73
N GLY A 365 -6.68 4.38 13.90
CA GLY A 365 -5.31 4.87 13.84
C GLY A 365 -5.23 6.32 13.40
N LEU A 366 -5.99 6.71 12.37
CA LEU A 366 -6.10 8.11 11.93
C LEU A 366 -6.78 8.98 12.97
N GLY A 367 -7.80 8.46 13.67
CA GLY A 367 -8.47 9.15 14.76
C GLY A 367 -7.50 9.46 15.91
N TRP A 368 -6.70 8.45 16.29
CA TRP A 368 -5.68 8.62 17.33
C TRP A 368 -4.58 9.61 16.91
N LEU A 369 -4.14 9.56 15.65
CA LEU A 369 -3.18 10.50 15.09
C LEU A 369 -3.73 11.94 15.09
N ALA A 370 -4.96 12.12 14.61
CA ALA A 370 -5.62 13.42 14.61
C ALA A 370 -5.80 13.97 16.04
N ALA A 371 -6.10 13.08 16.99
CA ALA A 371 -6.17 13.42 18.41
C ALA A 371 -4.82 13.93 18.95
N TYR A 372 -3.74 13.24 18.62
CA TYR A 372 -2.39 13.63 19.02
C TYR A 372 -1.96 14.99 18.45
N GLN A 373 -2.28 15.27 17.18
CA GLN A 373 -1.89 16.51 16.51
C GLN A 373 -2.73 17.73 16.95
N ASN A 374 -4.02 17.55 17.27
CA ASN A 374 -4.94 18.62 17.58
C ASN A 374 -5.05 18.96 19.07
N GLY A 375 -4.34 18.25 19.94
CA GLY A 375 -4.36 18.44 21.39
C GLY A 375 -5.62 17.88 22.08
N ALA A 376 -5.57 17.80 23.40
CA ALA A 376 -6.56 17.09 24.22
C ALA A 376 -8.01 17.57 24.03
N LEU A 377 -8.22 18.86 23.78
CA LEU A 377 -9.57 19.45 23.67
C LEU A 377 -10.30 19.03 22.39
N ARG A 378 -9.58 18.89 21.26
CA ARG A 378 -10.14 18.53 19.94
C ARG A 378 -10.07 17.04 19.67
N ALA A 379 -9.26 16.31 20.42
CA ALA A 379 -9.03 14.86 20.27
C ALA A 379 -10.33 14.04 20.23
N PRO A 380 -11.31 14.20 21.16
CA PRO A 380 -12.53 13.40 21.16
C PRO A 380 -13.36 13.59 19.89
N PHE A 381 -13.48 14.82 19.41
CA PHE A 381 -14.26 15.12 18.19
C PHE A 381 -13.62 14.54 16.94
N ALA A 382 -12.30 14.71 16.78
CA ALA A 382 -11.57 14.16 15.64
C ALA A 382 -11.63 12.62 15.62
N THR A 383 -11.46 11.99 16.78
CA THR A 383 -11.52 10.53 16.92
C THR A 383 -12.92 10.01 16.63
N ALA A 384 -13.97 10.64 17.20
CA ALA A 384 -15.36 10.25 16.97
C ALA A 384 -15.75 10.42 15.49
N TYR A 385 -15.38 11.54 14.85
CA TYR A 385 -15.65 11.77 13.43
C TYR A 385 -15.02 10.70 12.54
N LEU A 386 -13.74 10.40 12.74
CA LEU A 386 -13.02 9.41 11.94
C LEU A 386 -13.52 7.99 12.21
N LEU A 387 -13.94 7.69 13.43
CA LEU A 387 -14.55 6.41 13.77
C LEU A 387 -15.89 6.23 13.04
N VAL A 388 -16.77 7.26 13.09
CA VAL A 388 -18.07 7.22 12.39
C VAL A 388 -17.86 7.11 10.88
N LEU A 389 -16.89 7.84 10.32
CA LEU A 389 -16.54 7.74 8.90
C LEU A 389 -16.04 6.33 8.55
N GLY A 390 -15.18 5.74 9.39
CA GLY A 390 -14.67 4.38 9.21
C GLY A 390 -15.77 3.30 9.30
N LEU A 391 -16.73 3.47 10.21
CA LEU A 391 -17.92 2.62 10.29
C LEU A 391 -18.79 2.76 9.04
N ARG A 392 -19.05 3.99 8.58
CA ARG A 392 -19.81 4.25 7.35
C ARG A 392 -19.17 3.53 6.15
N VAL A 393 -17.87 3.73 5.93
CA VAL A 393 -17.12 3.03 4.87
C VAL A 393 -17.19 1.51 5.07
N GLY A 394 -17.07 1.02 6.32
CA GLY A 394 -17.22 -0.39 6.64
C GLY A 394 -18.58 -0.95 6.23
N PHE A 395 -19.67 -0.23 6.44
CA PHE A 395 -21.02 -0.68 6.04
C PHE A 395 -21.26 -0.63 4.52
N GLU A 396 -20.57 0.25 3.80
CA GLU A 396 -20.64 0.33 2.33
C GLU A 396 -19.87 -0.81 1.65
N LEU A 397 -18.91 -1.45 2.35
CA LEU A 397 -18.17 -2.57 1.81
C LEU A 397 -19.04 -3.85 1.78
N PRO A 398 -19.21 -4.51 0.64
CA PRO A 398 -20.05 -5.70 0.53
C PRO A 398 -19.47 -6.87 1.34
N ALA A 399 -20.22 -7.35 2.31
CA ALA A 399 -19.84 -8.49 3.18
C ALA A 399 -20.05 -9.88 2.55
N GLY A 400 -20.21 -9.96 1.25
CA GLY A 400 -20.45 -11.20 0.50
C GLY A 400 -21.86 -11.28 -0.04
N ALA A 401 -22.05 -10.81 -1.27
CA ALA A 401 -23.34 -10.81 -1.98
C ALA A 401 -23.95 -12.21 -2.13
N ALA A 402 -23.13 -13.27 -2.13
CA ALA A 402 -23.58 -14.65 -2.26
C ALA A 402 -24.49 -15.14 -1.12
N ALA A 403 -24.41 -14.56 0.08
CA ALA A 403 -25.27 -14.93 1.22
C ALA A 403 -26.53 -14.06 1.35
N ALA A 404 -26.69 -13.00 0.56
CA ALA A 404 -27.81 -12.07 0.65
C ALA A 404 -29.18 -12.71 0.34
N TRP A 405 -29.20 -13.81 -0.41
CA TRP A 405 -30.43 -14.55 -0.72
C TRP A 405 -31.11 -15.12 0.54
N ILE A 406 -30.34 -15.53 1.56
CA ILE A 406 -30.88 -16.05 2.82
C ILE A 406 -31.72 -14.98 3.51
N PHE A 407 -31.21 -13.75 3.57
CA PHE A 407 -31.95 -12.63 4.17
C PHE A 407 -33.20 -12.27 3.39
N ARG A 408 -33.14 -12.32 2.05
CA ARG A 408 -34.32 -12.10 1.18
C ARG A 408 -35.38 -13.20 1.33
N ALA A 409 -34.95 -14.41 1.64
CA ALA A 409 -35.85 -15.55 1.80
C ALA A 409 -36.46 -15.67 3.22
N THR A 410 -35.74 -15.15 4.25
CA THR A 410 -36.12 -15.34 5.66
C THR A 410 -36.70 -14.10 6.33
N LEU A 411 -36.43 -12.89 5.81
CA LEU A 411 -36.98 -11.65 6.35
C LEU A 411 -38.30 -11.31 5.67
N ASP A 412 -39.38 -11.30 6.42
CA ASP A 412 -40.67 -10.77 5.93
C ASP A 412 -40.58 -9.23 5.90
N PRO A 413 -40.72 -8.60 4.70
CA PRO A 413 -40.69 -7.13 4.59
C PRO A 413 -41.86 -6.44 5.33
N ARG A 414 -42.86 -7.19 5.76
CA ARG A 414 -44.03 -6.68 6.51
C ARG A 414 -43.77 -6.59 8.03
N GLU A 415 -42.81 -7.30 8.55
CA GLU A 415 -42.43 -7.19 9.95
C GLU A 415 -41.42 -6.03 10.12
N ASN A 416 -41.90 -4.88 10.62
CA ASN A 416 -41.11 -3.65 10.81
C ASN A 416 -40.05 -3.73 11.94
N GLU A 417 -39.62 -4.91 12.38
CA GLU A 417 -38.63 -5.09 13.46
C GLU A 417 -37.21 -4.70 13.04
N THR A 418 -36.92 -4.65 11.73
CA THR A 418 -35.59 -4.31 11.21
C THR A 418 -35.22 -2.83 11.44
N LEU A 419 -36.20 -1.94 11.37
CA LEU A 419 -36.00 -0.51 11.55
C LEU A 419 -35.61 -0.10 12.99
N PRO A 420 -36.28 -0.60 14.03
CA PRO A 420 -35.85 -0.40 15.43
C PRO A 420 -34.47 -0.98 15.73
N ALA A 421 -34.12 -2.15 15.16
CA ALA A 421 -32.82 -2.76 15.32
C ALA A 421 -31.68 -1.94 14.67
N ALA A 422 -31.96 -1.25 13.56
CA ALA A 422 -30.99 -0.39 12.88
C ALA A 422 -30.83 0.99 13.55
N ARG A 423 -31.86 1.48 14.28
CA ARG A 423 -31.82 2.78 14.96
C ARG A 423 -31.13 2.75 16.31
N ARG A 424 -30.94 1.61 16.93
CA ARG A 424 -30.21 1.39 18.18
C ARG A 424 -28.77 0.96 17.89
#